data_faad7d7faf5af6ad22b43638019c8d6a
#
_entry.id   faad7d7faf5af6ad22b43638019c8d6a
#
_cell.length_a   1.000
_cell.length_b   1.000
_cell.length_c   1.000
_cell.angle_alpha   90.00
_cell.angle_beta   90.00
_cell.angle_gamma   90.00
#
_symmetry.space_group_name_H-M   'P 1'
#
loop_
_entity.id
_entity.type
_entity.pdbx_description
1 polymer ?
#
loop_
_entity_poly.entity_id
_entity_poly.type
_entity_poly.pdbx_seq_one_letter_code
_entity_poly.pdbx_strand_id
1 'polypeptide(L)'
;KPSPYIIPNNYTSEIMVFLQYTDPAFNSIEFIEWSKKCFRIFWDSWTIGNIEASRIFLGDDLYEKMRSLLEDNFEKNRKDIYNISSLVGCFINKYERESGFEYITVYLMSIHRHYVLDSRKNSNIPIEGSFSENLKTIYQLKFMRRFTVDQKTNIQNGIQTVICPNCGAKVTVLNTGHCEFCGSIIKVSEFSWVLSDIDEYHKNSSLVDNRGV
;
A
#
# COMPACT_ATOMS: atom_id res chain seq x y z
N LYS A 1 -10.90 -15.08 -26.71
CA LYS A 1 -9.53 -14.80 -26.21
C LYS A 1 -9.67 -13.76 -25.10
N PRO A 2 -9.03 -13.95 -23.94
CA PRO A 2 -9.04 -12.91 -22.94
C PRO A 2 -8.40 -11.64 -23.51
N SER A 3 -9.01 -10.50 -23.24
CA SER A 3 -8.49 -9.20 -23.64
C SER A 3 -7.11 -8.96 -22.97
N PRO A 4 -6.12 -8.41 -23.66
CA PRO A 4 -4.82 -8.20 -23.04
C PRO A 4 -4.92 -7.16 -21.92
N TYR A 5 -4.17 -7.38 -20.85
CA TYR A 5 -4.02 -6.35 -19.81
C TYR A 5 -3.40 -5.09 -20.41
N ILE A 6 -4.00 -3.95 -20.14
CA ILE A 6 -3.35 -2.67 -20.38
C ILE A 6 -2.48 -2.35 -19.17
N ILE A 7 -1.18 -2.36 -19.37
CA ILE A 7 -0.22 -2.02 -18.32
C ILE A 7 0.01 -0.51 -18.37
N PRO A 8 -0.14 0.21 -17.24
CA PRO A 8 0.18 1.63 -17.18
C PRO A 8 1.64 1.91 -17.54
N ASN A 9 1.92 3.11 -17.99
CA ASN A 9 3.28 3.51 -18.33
C ASN A 9 4.18 3.60 -17.09
N ASN A 10 5.41 3.15 -17.26
CA ASN A 10 6.46 3.32 -16.26
C ASN A 10 7.15 4.66 -16.48
N TYR A 11 6.96 5.60 -15.57
CA TYR A 11 7.59 6.92 -15.56
C TYR A 11 8.59 7.11 -14.42
N THR A 12 9.09 6.00 -13.87
CA THR A 12 10.03 6.04 -12.74
C THR A 12 11.23 6.94 -13.00
N SER A 13 11.86 6.81 -14.18
CA SER A 13 13.06 7.58 -14.52
C SER A 13 12.76 9.08 -14.65
N GLU A 14 11.68 9.45 -15.30
CA GLU A 14 11.27 10.83 -15.50
C GLU A 14 10.93 11.51 -14.17
N ILE A 15 10.21 10.80 -13.31
CA ILE A 15 9.84 11.30 -11.99
C ILE A 15 11.06 11.44 -11.09
N MET A 16 12.04 10.55 -11.18
CA MET A 16 13.31 10.67 -10.47
C MET A 16 14.06 11.95 -10.83
N VAL A 17 14.14 12.28 -12.10
CA VAL A 17 14.77 13.54 -12.55
C VAL A 17 14.07 14.75 -11.92
N PHE A 18 12.75 14.74 -11.88
CA PHE A 18 11.98 15.81 -11.27
C PHE A 18 12.19 15.91 -9.76
N LEU A 19 12.14 14.78 -9.05
CA LEU A 19 12.27 14.76 -7.58
C LEU A 19 13.67 15.13 -7.09
N GLN A 20 14.71 15.00 -7.90
CA GLN A 20 16.07 15.42 -7.53
C GLN A 20 16.16 16.88 -7.08
N TYR A 21 15.27 17.74 -7.56
CA TYR A 21 15.25 19.16 -7.19
C TYR A 21 14.62 19.45 -5.83
N THR A 22 13.71 18.59 -5.38
CA THR A 22 12.92 18.83 -4.16
C THR A 22 13.19 17.83 -3.05
N ASP A 23 13.59 16.62 -3.42
CA ASP A 23 13.96 15.54 -2.50
C ASP A 23 15.17 14.76 -3.07
N PRO A 24 16.39 15.33 -2.97
CA PRO A 24 17.58 14.67 -3.53
C PRO A 24 17.90 13.31 -2.91
N ALA A 25 17.35 13.03 -1.72
CA ALA A 25 17.52 11.76 -1.03
C ALA A 25 16.53 10.68 -1.52
N PHE A 26 15.53 11.03 -2.35
CA PHE A 26 14.60 10.07 -2.88
C PHE A 26 15.29 9.06 -3.80
N ASN A 27 15.11 7.79 -3.49
CA ASN A 27 15.63 6.68 -4.28
C ASN A 27 14.46 5.80 -4.73
N SER A 28 14.25 5.69 -6.04
CA SER A 28 13.12 4.95 -6.61
C SER A 28 13.17 3.45 -6.30
N ILE A 29 14.36 2.85 -6.28
CA ILE A 29 14.52 1.42 -5.99
C ILE A 29 14.10 1.15 -4.54
N GLU A 30 14.56 1.95 -3.61
CA GLU A 30 14.22 1.85 -2.20
C GLU A 30 12.73 2.14 -1.95
N PHE A 31 12.17 3.12 -2.63
CA PHE A 31 10.75 3.43 -2.54
C PHE A 31 9.86 2.29 -3.06
N ILE A 32 10.24 1.68 -4.17
CA ILE A 32 9.54 0.52 -4.75
C ILE A 32 9.61 -0.68 -3.78
N GLU A 33 10.76 -0.96 -3.19
CA GLU A 33 10.90 -2.06 -2.21
C GLU A 33 10.05 -1.79 -0.95
N TRP A 34 10.02 -0.56 -0.47
CA TRP A 34 9.14 -0.18 0.62
C TRP A 34 7.66 -0.31 0.26
N SER A 35 7.27 0.09 -0.95
CA SER A 35 5.90 -0.05 -1.47
C SER A 35 5.44 -1.52 -1.49
N LYS A 36 6.32 -2.42 -1.91
CA LYS A 36 6.05 -3.87 -1.89
C LYS A 36 5.88 -4.40 -0.47
N LYS A 37 6.69 -3.94 0.48
CA LYS A 37 6.55 -4.31 1.90
C LYS A 37 5.22 -3.81 2.47
N CYS A 38 4.85 -2.56 2.23
CA CYS A 38 3.57 -2.01 2.63
C CYS A 38 2.40 -2.83 2.07
N PHE A 39 2.46 -3.21 0.80
CA PHE A 39 1.44 -4.02 0.15
C PHE A 39 1.28 -5.40 0.83
N ARG A 40 2.38 -6.09 1.13
CA ARG A 40 2.34 -7.38 1.81
C ARG A 40 1.78 -7.27 3.22
N ILE A 41 2.28 -6.33 4.02
CA ILE A 41 1.82 -6.13 5.41
C ILE A 41 0.35 -5.73 5.42
N PHE A 42 -0.09 -4.90 4.48
CA PHE A 42 -1.49 -4.51 4.34
C PHE A 42 -2.41 -5.72 4.14
N TRP A 43 -2.11 -6.59 3.18
CA TRP A 43 -2.94 -7.78 2.91
C TRP A 43 -2.81 -8.87 3.96
N ASP A 44 -1.65 -9.00 4.61
CA ASP A 44 -1.49 -9.88 5.76
C ASP A 44 -2.35 -9.40 6.94
N SER A 45 -2.36 -8.11 7.21
CA SER A 45 -3.21 -7.47 8.23
C SER A 45 -4.70 -7.68 7.95
N TRP A 46 -5.10 -7.51 6.71
CA TRP A 46 -6.45 -7.77 6.24
C TRP A 46 -6.85 -9.23 6.46
N THR A 47 -6.02 -10.15 6.04
CA THR A 47 -6.25 -11.61 6.15
C THR A 47 -6.36 -12.07 7.59
N ILE A 48 -5.56 -11.50 8.48
CA ILE A 48 -5.65 -11.77 9.92
C ILE A 48 -6.91 -11.14 10.54
N GLY A 49 -7.46 -10.10 9.90
CA GLY A 49 -8.60 -9.34 10.40
C GLY A 49 -8.21 -8.25 11.41
N ASN A 50 -6.97 -7.81 11.38
CA ASN A 50 -6.45 -6.78 12.27
C ASN A 50 -5.64 -5.74 11.49
N ILE A 51 -6.28 -4.64 11.11
CA ILE A 51 -5.64 -3.58 10.32
C ILE A 51 -4.66 -2.74 11.15
N GLU A 52 -4.64 -2.85 12.47
CA GLU A 52 -3.73 -2.10 13.34
C GLU A 52 -2.25 -2.35 13.01
N ALA A 53 -1.91 -3.55 12.54
CA ALA A 53 -0.55 -3.87 12.11
C ALA A 53 -0.05 -2.99 10.95
N SER A 54 -0.96 -2.40 10.19
CA SER A 54 -0.66 -1.49 9.07
C SER A 54 -0.87 -0.01 9.43
N ARG A 55 -1.38 0.29 10.61
CA ARG A 55 -1.84 1.65 10.99
C ARG A 55 -0.81 2.73 10.74
N ILE A 56 0.45 2.46 11.06
CA ILE A 56 1.51 3.46 11.01
C ILE A 56 1.81 3.97 9.59
N PHE A 57 1.67 3.12 8.57
CA PHE A 57 1.93 3.51 7.18
C PHE A 57 0.66 3.76 6.35
N LEU A 58 -0.53 3.67 6.96
CA LEU A 58 -1.78 4.03 6.31
C LEU A 58 -2.15 5.49 6.57
N GLY A 59 -2.66 6.16 5.55
CA GLY A 59 -3.37 7.42 5.72
C GLY A 59 -4.64 7.21 6.54
N ASP A 60 -5.10 8.24 7.25
CA ASP A 60 -6.23 8.13 8.18
C ASP A 60 -7.51 7.65 7.48
N ASP A 61 -7.83 8.19 6.30
CA ASP A 61 -9.04 7.84 5.56
C ASP A 61 -9.01 6.37 5.09
N LEU A 62 -7.87 5.91 4.61
CA LEU A 62 -7.71 4.52 4.19
C LEU A 62 -7.81 3.56 5.39
N TYR A 63 -7.19 3.91 6.50
CA TYR A 63 -7.29 3.15 7.74
C TYR A 63 -8.75 2.99 8.18
N GLU A 64 -9.51 4.08 8.28
CA GLU A 64 -10.92 4.04 8.70
C GLU A 64 -11.80 3.25 7.72
N LYS A 65 -11.56 3.40 6.42
CA LYS A 65 -12.25 2.60 5.39
C LYS A 65 -12.00 1.12 5.58
N MET A 66 -10.75 0.71 5.77
CA MET A 66 -10.39 -0.70 5.92
C MET A 66 -10.91 -1.27 7.24
N ARG A 67 -10.84 -0.50 8.33
CA ARG A 67 -11.41 -0.89 9.61
C ARG A 67 -12.91 -1.17 9.50
N SER A 68 -13.65 -0.28 8.86
CA SER A 68 -15.09 -0.44 8.65
C SER A 68 -15.43 -1.66 7.80
N LEU A 69 -14.66 -1.94 6.75
CA LEU A 69 -14.86 -3.12 5.91
C LEU A 69 -14.55 -4.43 6.66
N LEU A 70 -13.56 -4.44 7.54
CA LEU A 70 -13.28 -5.60 8.40
C LEU A 70 -14.37 -5.84 9.43
N GLU A 71 -14.94 -4.78 10.02
CA GLU A 71 -16.09 -4.87 10.90
C GLU A 71 -17.31 -5.48 10.19
N ASP A 72 -17.61 -5.02 8.97
CA ASP A 72 -18.68 -5.59 8.12
C ASP A 72 -18.44 -7.07 7.82
N ASN A 73 -17.23 -7.46 7.48
CA ASN A 73 -16.87 -8.85 7.27
C ASN A 73 -17.08 -9.68 8.55
N PHE A 74 -16.68 -9.16 9.70
CA PHE A 74 -16.89 -9.82 10.98
C PHE A 74 -18.38 -10.02 11.29
N GLU A 75 -19.21 -9.00 11.12
CA GLU A 75 -20.67 -9.07 11.31
C GLU A 75 -21.32 -10.08 10.38
N LYS A 76 -20.84 -10.20 9.16
CA LYS A 76 -21.30 -11.16 8.15
C LYS A 76 -20.70 -12.56 8.30
N ASN A 77 -19.88 -12.78 9.33
CA ASN A 77 -19.14 -14.02 9.55
C ASN A 77 -18.26 -14.45 8.36
N ARG A 78 -17.67 -13.47 7.70
CA ARG A 78 -16.80 -13.66 6.56
C ARG A 78 -15.34 -13.52 7.00
N LYS A 79 -14.53 -14.50 6.62
CA LYS A 79 -13.08 -14.42 6.74
C LYS A 79 -12.50 -14.33 5.33
N ASP A 80 -12.05 -13.14 4.97
CA ASP A 80 -11.56 -12.81 3.64
C ASP A 80 -10.02 -12.96 3.61
N ILE A 81 -9.53 -13.83 2.76
CA ILE A 81 -8.13 -14.27 2.78
C ILE A 81 -7.45 -13.96 1.47
N TYR A 82 -6.35 -13.22 1.55
CA TYR A 82 -5.42 -12.95 0.47
C TYR A 82 -4.08 -13.62 0.76
N ASN A 83 -3.70 -14.53 -0.10
CA ASN A 83 -2.42 -15.24 -0.02
C ASN A 83 -1.54 -14.82 -1.19
N ILE A 84 -0.62 -13.87 -0.94
CA ILE A 84 0.23 -13.29 -1.97
C ILE A 84 1.45 -14.16 -2.16
N SER A 85 1.57 -14.80 -3.34
CA SER A 85 2.68 -15.65 -3.70
C SER A 85 3.86 -14.86 -4.27
N SER A 86 3.61 -13.88 -5.12
CA SER A 86 4.67 -13.05 -5.68
C SER A 86 4.18 -11.66 -6.10
N LEU A 87 5.10 -10.71 -6.14
CA LEU A 87 4.92 -9.38 -6.71
C LEU A 87 5.84 -9.25 -7.91
N VAL A 88 5.25 -9.02 -9.08
CA VAL A 88 5.97 -8.88 -10.35
C VAL A 88 5.66 -7.53 -10.96
N GLY A 89 6.71 -6.82 -11.39
CA GLY A 89 6.55 -5.50 -12.00
C GLY A 89 5.97 -4.48 -11.01
N CYS A 90 6.84 -3.68 -10.45
CA CYS A 90 6.46 -2.55 -9.61
C CYS A 90 7.18 -1.31 -10.12
N PHE A 91 6.46 -0.23 -10.35
CA PHE A 91 7.03 0.99 -10.90
C PHE A 91 6.25 2.23 -10.50
N ILE A 92 6.90 3.38 -10.55
CA ILE A 92 6.29 4.69 -10.32
C ILE A 92 5.70 5.20 -11.63
N ASN A 93 4.43 5.62 -11.58
CA ASN A 93 3.71 6.10 -12.75
C ASN A 93 3.47 7.61 -12.71
N LYS A 94 3.22 8.18 -11.53
CA LYS A 94 2.77 9.56 -11.42
C LYS A 94 3.30 10.21 -10.15
N TYR A 95 3.60 11.50 -10.24
CA TYR A 95 3.88 12.39 -9.13
C TYR A 95 3.00 13.63 -9.24
N GLU A 96 2.37 14.02 -8.14
CA GLU A 96 1.46 15.17 -8.08
C GLU A 96 1.67 15.97 -6.81
N ARG A 97 1.33 17.24 -6.86
CA ARG A 97 1.20 18.11 -5.68
C ARG A 97 -0.17 18.75 -5.66
N GLU A 98 -0.83 18.68 -4.54
CA GLU A 98 -2.15 19.24 -4.34
C GLU A 98 -2.38 19.57 -2.87
N SER A 99 -2.90 20.78 -2.61
CA SER A 99 -3.37 21.21 -1.28
C SER A 99 -2.34 21.03 -0.15
N GLY A 100 -1.06 21.28 -0.44
CA GLY A 100 0.02 21.16 0.54
C GLY A 100 0.55 19.74 0.75
N PHE A 101 0.10 18.79 -0.04
CA PHE A 101 0.60 17.43 -0.07
C PHE A 101 1.24 17.07 -1.41
N GLU A 102 2.09 16.09 -1.39
CA GLU A 102 2.62 15.45 -2.58
C GLU A 102 2.20 13.98 -2.61
N TYR A 103 2.01 13.47 -3.80
CA TYR A 103 1.52 12.12 -4.06
C TYR A 103 2.39 11.39 -5.06
N ILE A 104 2.65 10.13 -4.79
CA ILE A 104 3.29 9.20 -5.73
C ILE A 104 2.32 8.04 -5.98
N THR A 105 2.03 7.79 -7.25
CA THR A 105 1.26 6.64 -7.68
C THR A 105 2.20 5.55 -8.17
N VAL A 106 2.06 4.36 -7.58
CA VAL A 106 2.81 3.15 -7.91
C VAL A 106 1.85 2.11 -8.45
N TYR A 107 2.24 1.43 -9.51
CA TYR A 107 1.56 0.22 -9.96
C TYR A 107 2.39 -1.01 -9.64
N LEU A 108 1.74 -2.05 -9.17
CA LEU A 108 2.35 -3.35 -8.97
C LEU A 108 1.40 -4.47 -9.41
N MET A 109 1.98 -5.56 -9.87
CA MET A 109 1.25 -6.76 -10.23
C MET A 109 1.45 -7.82 -9.15
N SER A 110 0.34 -8.30 -8.60
CA SER A 110 0.31 -9.36 -7.61
C SER A 110 -0.16 -10.66 -8.23
N ILE A 111 0.54 -11.73 -7.90
CA ILE A 111 0.05 -13.10 -8.09
C ILE A 111 -0.35 -13.60 -6.71
N HIS A 112 -1.64 -13.91 -6.55
CA HIS A 112 -2.20 -14.27 -5.24
C HIS A 112 -3.39 -15.21 -5.39
N ARG A 113 -3.75 -15.83 -4.30
CA ARG A 113 -5.01 -16.56 -4.15
C ARG A 113 -5.93 -15.73 -3.28
N HIS A 114 -7.20 -15.69 -3.65
CA HIS A 114 -8.23 -15.00 -2.90
C HIS A 114 -9.41 -15.92 -2.68
N TYR A 115 -9.85 -16.05 -1.44
CA TYR A 115 -11.01 -16.82 -1.07
C TYR A 115 -11.61 -16.33 0.23
N VAL A 116 -12.89 -16.64 0.43
CA VAL A 116 -13.62 -16.27 1.64
C VAL A 116 -14.12 -17.55 2.33
N LEU A 117 -13.94 -17.60 3.64
CA LEU A 117 -14.46 -18.67 4.52
C LEU A 117 -15.61 -18.14 5.36
N ASP A 118 -16.55 -19.04 5.76
CA ASP A 118 -17.52 -18.76 6.80
C ASP A 118 -16.85 -19.00 8.17
N SER A 119 -16.65 -17.94 8.96
CA SER A 119 -15.96 -18.01 10.25
C SER A 119 -16.67 -18.85 11.31
N ARG A 120 -17.97 -19.17 11.12
CA ARG A 120 -18.75 -20.02 12.02
C ARG A 120 -18.56 -21.52 11.77
N LYS A 121 -18.01 -21.85 10.60
CA LYS A 121 -17.84 -23.23 10.17
C LYS A 121 -16.38 -23.62 10.32
N ASN A 122 -16.16 -24.76 10.96
CA ASN A 122 -14.84 -25.38 10.94
C ASN A 122 -14.63 -26.17 9.63
N SER A 123 -14.88 -25.48 8.52
CA SER A 123 -14.81 -26.02 7.17
C SER A 123 -13.75 -25.26 6.38
N ASN A 124 -12.88 -25.99 5.71
CA ASN A 124 -11.91 -25.44 4.78
C ASN A 124 -12.48 -25.30 3.35
N ILE A 125 -13.80 -25.26 3.21
CA ILE A 125 -14.47 -25.08 1.91
C ILE A 125 -14.75 -23.58 1.76
N PRO A 126 -14.20 -22.90 0.72
CA PRO A 126 -14.51 -21.50 0.46
C PRO A 126 -15.98 -21.31 0.11
N ILE A 127 -16.56 -20.22 0.61
CA ILE A 127 -17.88 -19.75 0.17
C ILE A 127 -17.76 -18.87 -1.07
N GLU A 128 -16.58 -18.29 -1.30
CA GLU A 128 -16.22 -17.53 -2.50
C GLU A 128 -14.73 -17.76 -2.82
N GLY A 129 -14.38 -17.68 -4.10
CA GLY A 129 -13.01 -17.83 -4.56
C GLY A 129 -12.49 -19.27 -4.55
N SER A 130 -11.17 -19.41 -4.58
CA SER A 130 -10.52 -20.72 -4.69
C SER A 130 -9.17 -20.77 -3.96
N PHE A 131 -8.89 -21.90 -3.31
CA PHE A 131 -7.58 -22.18 -2.71
C PHE A 131 -6.47 -22.42 -3.75
N SER A 132 -6.84 -22.85 -4.95
CA SER A 132 -5.91 -23.32 -5.96
C SER A 132 -5.73 -22.36 -7.13
N GLU A 133 -6.67 -21.47 -7.36
CA GLU A 133 -6.62 -20.52 -8.47
C GLU A 133 -5.68 -19.36 -8.14
N ASN A 134 -4.69 -19.17 -8.98
CA ASN A 134 -3.82 -17.99 -8.93
C ASN A 134 -4.43 -16.86 -9.75
N LEU A 135 -4.74 -15.78 -9.07
CA LEU A 135 -5.18 -14.53 -9.67
C LEU A 135 -3.98 -13.65 -9.95
N LYS A 136 -4.04 -12.95 -11.07
CA LYS A 136 -3.05 -11.94 -11.46
C LYS A 136 -3.75 -10.60 -11.52
N THR A 137 -3.38 -9.69 -10.62
CA THR A 137 -4.05 -8.41 -10.47
C THR A 137 -3.04 -7.27 -10.46
N ILE A 138 -3.33 -6.21 -11.20
CA ILE A 138 -2.57 -4.96 -11.15
C ILE A 138 -3.25 -4.07 -10.11
N TYR A 139 -2.49 -3.65 -9.11
CA TYR A 139 -2.92 -2.71 -8.10
C TYR A 139 -2.32 -1.33 -8.34
N GLN A 140 -3.11 -0.32 -8.06
CA GLN A 140 -2.68 1.06 -7.97
C GLN A 140 -2.57 1.44 -6.50
N LEU A 141 -1.38 1.87 -6.09
CA LEU A 141 -1.10 2.37 -4.76
C LEU A 141 -0.81 3.86 -4.85
N LYS A 142 -1.48 4.65 -4.02
CA LYS A 142 -1.23 6.08 -3.92
C LYS A 142 -0.62 6.39 -2.57
N PHE A 143 0.60 6.89 -2.57
CA PHE A 143 1.30 7.34 -1.37
C PHE A 143 1.20 8.86 -1.25
N MET A 144 1.10 9.35 -0.03
CA MET A 144 1.05 10.78 0.24
C MET A 144 2.02 11.19 1.34
N ARG A 145 2.45 12.44 1.29
CA ARG A 145 3.28 13.10 2.29
C ARG A 145 2.97 14.59 2.29
N ARG A 146 3.04 15.25 3.45
CA ARG A 146 2.99 16.72 3.46
C ARG A 146 4.18 17.27 2.70
N PHE A 147 3.94 18.20 1.81
CA PHE A 147 5.01 18.87 1.06
C PHE A 147 5.67 19.96 1.90
N THR A 148 6.98 19.88 2.05
CA THR A 148 7.84 20.94 2.60
C THR A 148 9.13 21.00 1.81
N VAL A 149 9.76 22.20 1.74
CA VAL A 149 10.95 22.44 0.90
C VAL A 149 12.17 21.63 1.35
N ASP A 150 12.27 21.33 2.64
CA ASP A 150 13.45 20.69 3.24
C ASP A 150 13.23 19.21 3.60
N GLN A 151 12.12 18.66 3.19
CA GLN A 151 11.76 17.29 3.53
C GLN A 151 12.57 16.29 2.70
N LYS A 152 13.08 15.25 3.37
CA LYS A 152 13.90 14.21 2.75
C LYS A 152 13.29 12.84 2.98
N THR A 153 13.15 12.07 1.90
CA THR A 153 12.81 10.65 1.98
C THR A 153 13.97 9.88 2.60
N ASN A 154 13.68 9.09 3.63
CA ASN A 154 14.64 8.24 4.31
C ASN A 154 14.18 6.79 4.28
N ILE A 155 14.46 6.12 3.18
CA ILE A 155 14.17 4.70 2.97
C ILE A 155 15.48 3.99 2.64
N GLN A 156 15.81 2.97 3.44
CA GLN A 156 16.97 2.11 3.23
C GLN A 156 16.59 0.64 3.42
N ASN A 157 17.02 -0.22 2.52
CA ASN A 157 16.65 -1.64 2.50
C ASN A 157 15.12 -1.84 2.51
N GLY A 158 14.39 -0.97 1.83
CA GLY A 158 12.94 -0.97 1.80
C GLY A 158 12.29 -0.68 3.16
N ILE A 159 12.97 0.00 4.07
CA ILE A 159 12.46 0.42 5.38
C ILE A 159 12.51 1.93 5.48
N GLN A 160 11.36 2.55 5.67
CA GLN A 160 11.24 3.98 5.90
C GLN A 160 11.40 4.32 7.38
N THR A 161 12.17 5.36 7.67
CA THR A 161 12.36 5.88 9.03
C THR A 161 12.01 7.35 9.10
N VAL A 162 11.58 7.77 10.29
CA VAL A 162 11.30 9.17 10.62
C VAL A 162 12.02 9.56 11.91
N ILE A 163 12.28 10.85 12.09
CA ILE A 163 12.81 11.38 13.33
C ILE A 163 11.65 11.78 14.23
N CYS A 164 11.62 11.26 15.45
CA CYS A 164 10.60 11.62 16.42
C CYS A 164 10.68 13.13 16.73
N PRO A 165 9.57 13.89 16.53
CA PRO A 165 9.59 15.33 16.76
C PRO A 165 9.73 15.70 18.23
N ASN A 166 9.47 14.77 19.16
CA ASN A 166 9.56 15.02 20.59
C ASN A 166 10.94 14.75 21.18
N CYS A 167 11.56 13.61 20.85
CA CYS A 167 12.84 13.21 21.46
C CYS A 167 14.00 13.12 20.48
N GLY A 168 13.79 13.30 19.19
CA GLY A 168 14.84 13.23 18.17
C GLY A 168 15.29 11.80 17.81
N ALA A 169 14.71 10.76 18.38
CA ALA A 169 15.07 9.39 18.07
C ALA A 169 14.63 8.98 16.67
N LYS A 170 15.40 8.12 16.01
CA LYS A 170 15.07 7.54 14.72
C LYS A 170 14.10 6.37 14.91
N VAL A 171 12.93 6.42 14.29
CA VAL A 171 11.85 5.45 14.43
C VAL A 171 11.53 4.82 13.09
N THR A 172 11.32 3.51 13.07
CA THR A 172 10.94 2.76 11.87
C THR A 172 9.44 2.87 11.62
N VAL A 173 9.04 3.20 10.40
CA VAL A 173 7.63 3.38 10.01
C VAL A 173 6.83 2.05 10.02
N LEU A 174 7.47 0.91 10.10
CA LEU A 174 6.79 -0.40 10.24
C LEU A 174 6.49 -0.81 11.69
N ASN A 175 6.85 0.01 12.66
CA ASN A 175 6.55 -0.22 14.09
C ASN A 175 5.21 0.39 14.48
N THR A 176 4.90 0.42 15.76
CA THR A 176 3.68 1.05 16.27
C THR A 176 3.68 2.56 16.02
N GLY A 177 2.50 3.18 15.93
CA GLY A 177 2.35 4.64 15.72
C GLY A 177 2.86 5.52 16.87
N HIS A 178 3.68 4.96 17.77
CA HIS A 178 4.28 5.63 18.92
C HIS A 178 5.80 5.51 18.83
N CYS A 179 6.48 6.54 19.31
CA CYS A 179 7.92 6.48 19.49
C CYS A 179 8.27 5.46 20.58
N GLU A 180 9.05 4.45 20.24
CA GLU A 180 9.50 3.41 21.18
C GLU A 180 10.39 3.95 22.30
N PHE A 181 10.96 5.15 22.14
CA PHE A 181 11.85 5.77 23.12
C PHE A 181 11.15 6.70 24.09
N CYS A 182 10.16 7.47 23.65
CA CYS A 182 9.49 8.47 24.49
C CYS A 182 7.96 8.28 24.58
N GLY A 183 7.39 7.32 23.84
CA GLY A 183 5.97 7.02 23.84
C GLY A 183 5.05 8.03 23.11
N SER A 184 5.61 9.12 22.58
CA SER A 184 4.80 10.11 21.88
C SER A 184 4.23 9.57 20.57
N ILE A 185 3.01 10.00 20.24
CA ILE A 185 2.36 9.66 18.97
C ILE A 185 3.09 10.35 17.83
N ILE A 186 3.35 9.60 16.76
CA ILE A 186 3.98 10.12 15.53
C ILE A 186 2.97 10.07 14.40
N LYS A 187 2.63 11.24 13.86
CA LYS A 187 1.84 11.35 12.64
C LYS A 187 2.76 11.28 11.42
N VAL A 188 2.96 10.08 10.90
CA VAL A 188 3.95 9.79 9.85
C VAL A 188 3.75 10.63 8.61
N SER A 189 2.51 10.89 8.18
CA SER A 189 2.21 11.70 6.98
C SER A 189 2.73 13.13 7.02
N GLU A 190 3.03 13.67 8.19
CA GLU A 190 3.66 14.99 8.35
C GLU A 190 5.16 14.96 7.99
N PHE A 191 5.80 13.80 8.05
CA PHE A 191 7.24 13.65 7.94
C PHE A 191 7.68 12.70 6.84
N SER A 192 6.80 11.80 6.40
CA SER A 192 7.16 10.76 5.44
C SER A 192 5.95 10.20 4.70
N TRP A 193 6.21 9.31 3.75
CA TRP A 193 5.20 8.72 2.89
C TRP A 193 4.31 7.75 3.64
N VAL A 194 2.98 7.87 3.43
CA VAL A 194 1.98 6.90 3.88
C VAL A 194 1.12 6.47 2.71
N LEU A 195 0.61 5.24 2.77
CA LEU A 195 -0.33 4.72 1.79
C LEU A 195 -1.70 5.37 2.01
N SER A 196 -2.14 6.20 1.06
CA SER A 196 -3.40 6.94 1.13
C SER A 196 -4.54 6.24 0.40
N ASP A 197 -4.22 5.41 -0.59
CA ASP A 197 -5.21 4.64 -1.33
C ASP A 197 -4.61 3.39 -1.96
N ILE A 198 -5.45 2.37 -2.12
CA ILE A 198 -5.12 1.10 -2.77
C ILE A 198 -6.34 0.63 -3.55
N ASP A 199 -6.17 0.44 -4.87
CA ASP A 199 -7.22 0.02 -5.78
C ASP A 199 -6.75 -1.09 -6.70
N GLU A 200 -7.68 -1.98 -7.07
CA GLU A 200 -7.47 -2.90 -8.17
C GLU A 200 -7.60 -2.14 -9.49
N TYR A 201 -6.48 -1.97 -10.19
CA TYR A 201 -6.48 -1.32 -11.49
C TYR A 201 -6.96 -2.25 -12.58
N HIS A 202 -6.49 -3.50 -12.54
CA HIS A 202 -6.94 -4.58 -13.41
C HIS A 202 -7.14 -5.84 -12.61
N LYS A 203 -8.37 -6.21 -12.43
CA LYS A 203 -8.74 -7.51 -11.89
C LYS A 203 -8.90 -8.55 -13.00
N ASN A 204 -9.47 -8.14 -14.09
CA ASN A 204 -9.71 -8.97 -15.27
C ASN A 204 -9.68 -8.09 -16.53
N SER A 205 -9.71 -8.71 -17.66
CA SER A 205 -9.78 -8.01 -18.94
C SER A 205 -10.94 -7.02 -19.08
N SER A 206 -12.00 -7.20 -18.30
CA SER A 206 -13.17 -6.31 -18.32
C SER A 206 -12.82 -4.86 -17.98
N LEU A 207 -11.78 -4.64 -17.23
CA LEU A 207 -11.35 -3.27 -16.95
C LEU A 207 -10.77 -2.58 -18.17
N VAL A 208 -10.32 -3.36 -19.11
CA VAL A 208 -9.83 -2.80 -20.35
C VAL A 208 -10.96 -2.10 -21.08
N ASP A 209 -12.16 -2.64 -21.01
CA ASP A 209 -13.30 -2.07 -21.72
C ASP A 209 -13.68 -0.70 -21.17
N ASN A 210 -13.51 -0.54 -19.89
CA ASN A 210 -13.75 0.75 -19.23
C ASN A 210 -12.71 1.80 -19.57
N ARG A 211 -11.64 1.37 -20.17
CA ARG A 211 -10.53 2.23 -20.50
C ARG A 211 -10.45 2.61 -21.92
N GLY A 212 -11.05 1.85 -22.74
CA GLY A 212 -11.27 2.23 -24.13
C GLY A 212 -12.17 3.46 -24.24
N VAL A 213 -12.43 4.04 -23.13
CA VAL A 213 -13.23 5.24 -23.02
C VAL A 213 -12.32 6.46 -23.05
#